data_26a4c74219658847d1a10b7f96b35d32
#
_entry.id   26a4c74219658847d1a10b7f96b35d32
#
_cell.length_a   1.000
_cell.length_b   1.000
_cell.length_c   1.000
_cell.angle_alpha   90.00
_cell.angle_beta   90.00
_cell.angle_gamma   90.00
#
_symmetry.space_group_name_H-M   'P 1'
#
loop_
_entity.id
_entity.type
_entity.pdbx_description
1 polymer ?
#
loop_
_entity_poly.entity_id
_entity_poly.type
_entity_poly.pdbx_seq_one_letter_code
_entity_poly.pdbx_strand_id
1 'polypeptide(L)'
;MTFILQFLPELVLLAGALGLFAVSLGEDCARLARRVALGVALAAFAASALSLGRQAGLFSGAYRVDAFSQLLKLLLTFGYAALVLLSGDLPDIRGEVKAEYHLFLTLSVTGLVMLVSCVDVISLVVALELSSFPLYLLVPMRRERAGQRTQMESAIKYVMFGVAANGIMLFGLSYLYGLTGTLHLPAMLAILPPVVHSPLAIAGLGLTFCGLYYKLAVFPFHFWTPDVYQGASNETAALIASLPKLGAVAVLVRFVALATPDNHTVALLLTGLAAASMCYGNLIALVQKDFKRLLGFSGIAHAGYALMGFVALDTAGFTAALYYLAGYLLMILACFVVITHVSRDGANVSIAELAGLHRRSPLLAVTLLVALFALAGVPPFVGFMAKLSLLTAAFARGHLALVLIAV
;
A
#
# COMPACT_ATOMS: atom_id res chain seq x y z
N MET A 1 24.13 -13.84 17.17
CA MET A 1 24.49 -12.73 16.26
C MET A 1 23.76 -12.78 14.93
N THR A 2 23.56 -13.94 14.33
CA THR A 2 22.83 -14.12 13.06
C THR A 2 21.36 -13.70 13.11
N PHE A 3 20.59 -14.06 14.15
CA PHE A 3 19.18 -13.70 14.32
C PHE A 3 18.98 -12.17 14.33
N ILE A 4 19.79 -11.43 15.10
CA ILE A 4 19.68 -9.96 15.21
C ILE A 4 19.84 -9.30 13.85
N LEU A 5 20.79 -9.75 13.03
CA LEU A 5 21.03 -9.19 11.71
C LEU A 5 19.93 -9.54 10.68
N GLN A 6 19.23 -10.67 10.87
CA GLN A 6 18.13 -11.11 10.01
C GLN A 6 16.81 -10.38 10.34
N PHE A 7 16.64 -9.95 11.59
CA PHE A 7 15.46 -9.25 12.12
C PHE A 7 15.77 -7.79 12.47
N LEU A 8 16.88 -7.22 11.93
CA LEU A 8 17.36 -5.90 12.29
C LEU A 8 16.40 -4.76 11.93
N PRO A 9 15.79 -4.71 10.72
CA PRO A 9 14.84 -3.65 10.37
C PRO A 9 13.66 -3.59 11.34
N GLU A 10 13.09 -4.75 11.70
CA GLU A 10 11.98 -4.87 12.63
C GLU A 10 12.37 -4.41 14.04
N LEU A 11 13.54 -4.82 14.53
CA LEU A 11 14.04 -4.41 15.83
C LEU A 11 14.23 -2.90 15.93
N VAL A 12 14.76 -2.27 14.88
CA VAL A 12 14.91 -0.81 14.81
C VAL A 12 13.56 -0.11 14.85
N LEU A 13 12.58 -0.61 14.08
CA LEU A 13 11.24 -0.04 14.04
C LEU A 13 10.51 -0.24 15.38
N LEU A 14 10.59 -1.41 16.00
CA LEU A 14 9.99 -1.70 17.30
C LEU A 14 10.61 -0.84 18.42
N ALA A 15 11.94 -0.76 18.47
CA ALA A 15 12.63 0.12 19.42
C ALA A 15 12.28 1.59 19.17
N GLY A 16 12.18 1.99 17.91
CA GLY A 16 11.75 3.32 17.51
C GLY A 16 10.32 3.64 17.94
N ALA A 17 9.39 2.70 17.77
CA ALA A 17 8.00 2.86 18.22
C ALA A 17 7.92 3.00 19.75
N LEU A 18 8.67 2.19 20.50
CA LEU A 18 8.76 2.33 21.97
C LEU A 18 9.35 3.69 22.37
N GLY A 19 10.41 4.14 21.68
CA GLY A 19 11.00 5.46 21.92
C GLY A 19 10.01 6.60 21.63
N LEU A 20 9.27 6.51 20.52
CA LEU A 20 8.23 7.48 20.16
C LEU A 20 7.06 7.45 21.15
N PHE A 21 6.67 6.27 21.63
CA PHE A 21 5.67 6.15 22.69
C PHE A 21 6.13 6.87 23.97
N ALA A 22 7.37 6.65 24.41
CA ALA A 22 7.91 7.36 25.57
C ALA A 22 7.94 8.89 25.36
N VAL A 23 8.29 9.34 24.16
CA VAL A 23 8.27 10.77 23.81
C VAL A 23 6.85 11.33 23.80
N SER A 24 5.85 10.57 23.34
CA SER A 24 4.46 11.03 23.26
C SER A 24 3.80 11.24 24.65
N LEU A 25 4.39 10.70 25.71
CA LEU A 25 3.92 10.92 27.08
C LEU A 25 4.37 12.29 27.66
N GLY A 26 5.28 12.99 26.98
CA GLY A 26 5.78 14.29 27.41
C GLY A 26 4.94 15.45 26.82
N GLU A 27 5.05 16.62 27.45
CA GLU A 27 4.42 17.85 26.95
C GLU A 27 5.28 18.51 25.86
N ASP A 28 4.66 19.14 24.85
CA ASP A 28 5.31 19.88 23.75
C ASP A 28 6.42 19.14 22.97
N CYS A 29 6.32 17.82 22.86
CA CYS A 29 7.35 16.95 22.28
C CYS A 29 7.30 16.79 20.75
N ALA A 30 6.47 17.56 20.02
CA ALA A 30 6.28 17.41 18.58
C ALA A 30 7.58 17.47 17.75
N ARG A 31 8.48 18.41 18.08
CA ARG A 31 9.79 18.54 17.39
C ARG A 31 10.72 17.38 17.71
N LEU A 32 10.72 16.91 18.95
CA LEU A 32 11.52 15.76 19.39
C LEU A 32 11.01 14.49 18.72
N ALA A 33 9.70 14.26 18.71
CA ALA A 33 9.06 13.12 18.05
C ALA A 33 9.42 13.04 16.56
N ARG A 34 9.38 14.18 15.85
CA ARG A 34 9.79 14.24 14.44
C ARG A 34 11.27 13.86 14.25
N ARG A 35 12.18 14.37 15.11
CA ARG A 35 13.62 14.04 15.01
C ARG A 35 13.87 12.56 15.30
N VAL A 36 13.20 12.01 16.31
CA VAL A 36 13.27 10.59 16.63
C VAL A 36 12.72 9.75 15.48
N ALA A 37 11.55 10.10 14.94
CA ALA A 37 10.97 9.42 13.78
C ALA A 37 11.89 9.43 12.55
N LEU A 38 12.55 10.56 12.27
CA LEU A 38 13.52 10.66 11.18
C LEU A 38 14.76 9.77 11.44
N GLY A 39 15.28 9.79 12.67
CA GLY A 39 16.39 8.91 13.06
C GLY A 39 16.02 7.42 12.91
N VAL A 40 14.82 7.04 13.37
CA VAL A 40 14.29 5.68 13.22
C VAL A 40 14.11 5.30 11.75
N ALA A 41 13.57 6.20 10.93
CA ALA A 41 13.35 5.95 9.50
C ALA A 41 14.67 5.71 8.74
N LEU A 42 15.68 6.56 8.98
CA LEU A 42 16.99 6.40 8.38
C LEU A 42 17.72 5.15 8.88
N ALA A 43 17.64 4.86 10.19
CA ALA A 43 18.20 3.65 10.77
C ALA A 43 17.53 2.38 10.24
N ALA A 44 16.19 2.37 10.08
CA ALA A 44 15.44 1.26 9.50
C ALA A 44 15.78 1.04 8.03
N PHE A 45 15.95 2.12 7.25
CA PHE A 45 16.38 2.04 5.86
C PHE A 45 17.81 1.46 5.76
N ALA A 46 18.75 1.95 6.58
CA ALA A 46 20.11 1.41 6.63
C ALA A 46 20.12 -0.06 7.09
N ALA A 47 19.32 -0.42 8.10
CA ALA A 47 19.16 -1.81 8.54
C ALA A 47 18.61 -2.71 7.44
N SER A 48 17.63 -2.25 6.67
CA SER A 48 17.09 -2.99 5.52
C SER A 48 18.14 -3.18 4.42
N ALA A 49 18.97 -2.17 4.15
CA ALA A 49 20.07 -2.29 3.20
C ALA A 49 21.15 -3.26 3.66
N LEU A 50 21.51 -3.25 4.97
CA LEU A 50 22.49 -4.17 5.55
C LEU A 50 21.99 -5.62 5.62
N SER A 51 20.68 -5.83 5.63
CA SER A 51 20.08 -7.17 5.67
C SER A 51 19.89 -7.79 4.29
N LEU A 52 20.11 -7.05 3.19
CA LEU A 52 20.02 -7.58 1.82
C LEU A 52 20.91 -8.80 1.61
N GLY A 53 20.38 -9.79 0.88
CA GLY A 53 21.07 -11.05 0.58
C GLY A 53 21.04 -12.09 1.70
N ARG A 54 20.49 -11.78 2.87
CA ARG A 54 20.33 -12.75 3.96
C ARG A 54 19.07 -13.58 3.74
N GLN A 55 19.15 -14.86 4.14
CA GLN A 55 18.02 -15.80 4.08
C GLN A 55 17.88 -16.50 5.42
N ALA A 56 16.65 -16.60 5.93
CA ALA A 56 16.33 -17.31 7.16
C ALA A 56 14.84 -17.66 7.26
N GLY A 57 14.55 -18.73 7.99
CA GLY A 57 13.23 -18.99 8.56
C GLY A 57 13.30 -18.72 10.07
N LEU A 58 12.47 -17.81 10.55
CA LEU A 58 12.40 -17.42 11.96
C LEU A 58 11.08 -17.88 12.57
N PHE A 59 11.01 -17.94 13.89
CA PHE A 59 9.78 -18.28 14.62
C PHE A 59 9.14 -19.60 14.12
N SER A 60 9.91 -20.68 14.14
CA SER A 60 9.47 -22.01 13.67
C SER A 60 8.94 -22.02 12.21
N GLY A 61 9.47 -21.12 11.37
CA GLY A 61 9.09 -21.00 9.97
C GLY A 61 7.92 -20.07 9.68
N ALA A 62 7.28 -19.47 10.69
CA ALA A 62 6.17 -18.53 10.49
C ALA A 62 6.60 -17.20 9.83
N TYR A 63 7.88 -16.89 9.85
CA TYR A 63 8.47 -15.67 9.33
C TYR A 63 9.64 -15.98 8.40
N ARG A 64 9.54 -15.56 7.15
CA ARG A 64 10.52 -15.88 6.11
C ARG A 64 11.27 -14.63 5.67
N VAL A 65 12.59 -14.66 5.86
CA VAL A 65 13.53 -13.67 5.35
C VAL A 65 14.11 -14.20 4.04
N ASP A 66 13.75 -13.60 2.93
CA ASP A 66 14.17 -13.97 1.57
C ASP A 66 14.43 -12.71 0.73
N ALA A 67 15.00 -12.86 -0.46
CA ALA A 67 15.29 -11.71 -1.34
C ALA A 67 14.04 -10.88 -1.65
N PHE A 68 12.87 -11.54 -1.77
CA PHE A 68 11.58 -10.90 -2.00
C PHE A 68 11.19 -9.98 -0.83
N SER A 69 11.17 -10.50 0.39
CA SER A 69 10.82 -9.72 1.58
C SER A 69 11.83 -8.60 1.86
N GLN A 70 13.12 -8.85 1.64
CA GLN A 70 14.18 -7.86 1.88
C GLN A 70 14.08 -6.68 0.92
N LEU A 71 13.83 -6.90 -0.37
CA LEU A 71 13.60 -5.83 -1.34
C LEU A 71 12.40 -4.99 -0.96
N LEU A 72 11.30 -5.62 -0.55
CA LEU A 72 10.10 -4.91 -0.12
C LEU A 72 10.31 -4.12 1.18
N LYS A 73 11.05 -4.66 2.15
CA LYS A 73 11.44 -3.92 3.36
C LYS A 73 12.26 -2.68 3.02
N LEU A 74 13.19 -2.80 2.07
CA LEU A 74 13.98 -1.65 1.62
C LEU A 74 13.08 -0.55 1.02
N LEU A 75 12.11 -0.92 0.16
CA LEU A 75 11.16 0.03 -0.44
C LEU A 75 10.22 0.65 0.61
N LEU A 76 9.73 -0.14 1.56
CA LEU A 76 8.86 0.33 2.64
C LEU A 76 9.58 1.31 3.58
N THR A 77 10.82 0.99 3.98
CA THR A 77 11.62 1.86 4.86
C THR A 77 12.13 3.10 4.13
N PHE A 78 12.44 3.02 2.82
CA PHE A 78 12.67 4.19 1.98
C PHE A 78 11.44 5.10 1.94
N GLY A 79 10.26 4.54 1.65
CA GLY A 79 9.01 5.30 1.63
C GLY A 79 8.68 5.90 3.00
N TYR A 80 8.98 5.21 4.10
CA TYR A 80 8.85 5.74 5.45
C TYR A 80 9.74 6.96 5.66
N ALA A 81 11.02 6.89 5.29
CA ALA A 81 11.94 8.02 5.38
C ALA A 81 11.45 9.22 4.53
N ALA A 82 10.99 8.96 3.32
CA ALA A 82 10.41 9.99 2.45
C ALA A 82 9.16 10.64 3.06
N LEU A 83 8.28 9.86 3.68
CA LEU A 83 7.07 10.37 4.36
C LEU A 83 7.40 11.21 5.59
N VAL A 84 8.37 10.81 6.42
CA VAL A 84 8.79 11.62 7.58
C VAL A 84 9.44 12.93 7.12
N LEU A 85 10.21 12.92 6.03
CA LEU A 85 10.75 14.15 5.43
C LEU A 85 9.61 15.05 4.90
N LEU A 86 8.65 14.45 4.20
CA LEU A 86 7.46 15.13 3.67
C LEU A 86 6.60 15.76 4.77
N SER A 87 6.49 15.13 5.93
CA SER A 87 5.60 15.54 7.03
C SER A 87 5.86 16.97 7.52
N GLY A 88 7.08 17.48 7.40
CA GLY A 88 7.41 18.85 7.85
C GLY A 88 6.95 19.10 9.28
N ASP A 89 6.29 20.23 9.49
CA ASP A 89 5.76 20.62 10.80
C ASP A 89 4.30 20.17 11.03
N LEU A 90 3.75 19.34 10.13
CA LEU A 90 2.37 18.83 10.20
C LEU A 90 1.34 19.97 10.38
N PRO A 91 1.20 20.88 9.42
CA PRO A 91 0.41 22.08 9.57
C PRO A 91 -1.09 21.81 9.78
N ASP A 92 -1.59 20.69 9.24
CA ASP A 92 -3.01 20.31 9.30
C ASP A 92 -3.33 19.29 10.39
N ILE A 93 -2.36 18.94 11.24
CA ILE A 93 -2.55 18.08 12.42
C ILE A 93 -2.66 18.95 13.68
N ARG A 94 -3.56 18.57 14.60
CA ARG A 94 -3.70 19.23 15.88
C ARG A 94 -2.40 19.17 16.67
N GLY A 95 -1.99 20.30 17.28
CA GLY A 95 -0.71 20.42 17.98
C GLY A 95 -0.49 19.36 19.05
N GLU A 96 -1.55 19.06 19.79
CA GLU A 96 -1.58 18.11 20.91
C GLU A 96 -1.24 16.67 20.51
N VAL A 97 -1.55 16.25 19.27
CA VAL A 97 -1.41 14.87 18.80
C VAL A 97 -0.31 14.67 17.74
N LYS A 98 0.60 15.64 17.60
CA LYS A 98 1.70 15.54 16.62
C LYS A 98 2.75 14.49 16.98
N ALA A 99 2.97 14.26 18.26
CA ALA A 99 3.90 13.23 18.72
C ALA A 99 3.33 11.83 18.44
N GLU A 100 2.06 11.62 18.76
CA GLU A 100 1.31 10.39 18.48
C GLU A 100 1.19 10.12 16.98
N TYR A 101 1.11 11.17 16.16
CA TYR A 101 1.13 11.04 14.70
C TYR A 101 2.36 10.26 14.23
N HIS A 102 3.55 10.63 14.70
CA HIS A 102 4.79 9.94 14.33
C HIS A 102 4.87 8.52 14.90
N LEU A 103 4.31 8.29 16.09
CA LEU A 103 4.18 6.95 16.67
C LEU A 103 3.31 6.05 15.78
N PHE A 104 2.09 6.49 15.43
CA PHE A 104 1.18 5.68 14.61
C PHE A 104 1.69 5.50 13.18
N LEU A 105 2.38 6.49 12.61
CA LEU A 105 3.08 6.35 11.35
C LEU A 105 4.12 5.21 11.42
N THR A 106 4.93 5.19 12.48
CA THR A 106 5.98 4.16 12.69
C THR A 106 5.36 2.78 12.91
N LEU A 107 4.29 2.67 13.71
CA LEU A 107 3.57 1.40 13.94
C LEU A 107 2.97 0.85 12.65
N SER A 108 2.38 1.70 11.81
CA SER A 108 1.84 1.27 10.51
C SER A 108 2.95 0.69 9.62
N VAL A 109 4.10 1.36 9.55
CA VAL A 109 5.24 0.88 8.76
C VAL A 109 5.82 -0.40 9.35
N THR A 110 5.90 -0.50 10.68
CA THR A 110 6.33 -1.74 11.37
C THR A 110 5.45 -2.92 10.95
N GLY A 111 4.13 -2.74 10.99
CA GLY A 111 3.19 -3.75 10.52
C GLY A 111 3.42 -4.15 9.06
N LEU A 112 3.67 -3.19 8.16
CA LEU A 112 3.95 -3.46 6.75
C LEU A 112 5.28 -4.21 6.54
N VAL A 113 6.34 -3.83 7.26
CA VAL A 113 7.65 -4.49 7.20
C VAL A 113 7.57 -5.92 7.73
N MET A 114 6.80 -6.17 8.78
CA MET A 114 6.53 -7.53 9.26
C MET A 114 5.69 -8.33 8.26
N LEU A 115 4.65 -7.72 7.71
CA LEU A 115 3.68 -8.33 6.80
C LEU A 115 4.34 -9.00 5.59
N VAL A 116 5.33 -8.36 4.97
CA VAL A 116 5.99 -8.87 3.75
C VAL A 116 6.81 -10.14 4.00
N SER A 117 7.15 -10.43 5.24
CA SER A 117 7.88 -11.64 5.65
C SER A 117 7.00 -12.73 6.27
N CYS A 118 5.74 -12.43 6.64
CA CYS A 118 4.83 -13.41 7.21
C CYS A 118 4.47 -14.49 6.19
N VAL A 119 4.61 -15.75 6.59
CA VAL A 119 4.21 -16.95 5.82
C VAL A 119 3.29 -17.89 6.62
N ASP A 120 2.83 -17.43 7.77
CA ASP A 120 1.80 -18.04 8.59
C ASP A 120 0.57 -17.13 8.61
N VAL A 121 -0.63 -17.70 8.51
CA VAL A 121 -1.89 -16.95 8.36
C VAL A 121 -2.17 -16.05 9.57
N ILE A 122 -1.92 -16.54 10.81
CA ILE A 122 -2.17 -15.74 12.01
C ILE A 122 -1.19 -14.57 12.07
N SER A 123 0.10 -14.82 11.87
CA SER A 123 1.13 -13.78 11.83
C SER A 123 0.84 -12.74 10.76
N LEU A 124 0.34 -13.16 9.59
CA LEU A 124 -0.04 -12.30 8.48
C LEU A 124 -1.21 -11.40 8.87
N VAL A 125 -2.28 -11.95 9.47
CA VAL A 125 -3.43 -11.17 9.92
C VAL A 125 -3.03 -10.16 10.98
N VAL A 126 -2.22 -10.55 11.98
CA VAL A 126 -1.74 -9.65 13.02
C VAL A 126 -0.89 -8.51 12.44
N ALA A 127 0.04 -8.81 11.52
CA ALA A 127 0.86 -7.80 10.87
C ALA A 127 0.02 -6.86 9.97
N LEU A 128 -1.00 -7.41 9.30
CA LEU A 128 -1.94 -6.67 8.48
C LEU A 128 -2.75 -5.69 9.34
N GLU A 129 -3.24 -6.11 10.51
CA GLU A 129 -3.97 -5.25 11.44
C GLU A 129 -3.04 -4.22 12.09
N LEU A 130 -1.83 -4.60 12.50
CA LEU A 130 -0.84 -3.66 13.00
C LEU A 130 -0.53 -2.55 11.99
N SER A 131 -0.58 -2.85 10.68
CA SER A 131 -0.42 -1.84 9.64
C SER A 131 -1.65 -0.95 9.44
N SER A 132 -2.86 -1.43 9.76
CA SER A 132 -4.14 -0.78 9.44
C SER A 132 -4.70 0.08 10.58
N PHE A 133 -4.70 -0.45 11.82
CA PHE A 133 -5.25 0.29 12.96
C PHE A 133 -4.63 1.68 13.16
N PRO A 134 -3.31 1.85 13.06
CA PRO A 134 -2.72 3.18 13.13
C PRO A 134 -3.26 4.13 12.06
N LEU A 135 -3.52 3.64 10.83
CA LEU A 135 -4.07 4.48 9.76
C LEU A 135 -5.48 4.97 10.09
N TYR A 136 -6.31 4.12 10.72
CA TYR A 136 -7.64 4.51 11.16
C TYR A 136 -7.61 5.64 12.19
N LEU A 137 -6.55 5.70 13.03
CA LEU A 137 -6.34 6.74 14.01
C LEU A 137 -5.71 8.01 13.40
N LEU A 138 -4.87 7.87 12.37
CA LEU A 138 -4.22 9.00 11.72
C LEU A 138 -5.20 9.89 10.92
N VAL A 139 -6.22 9.30 10.28
CA VAL A 139 -7.18 10.07 9.47
C VAL A 139 -7.93 11.14 10.28
N PRO A 140 -8.53 10.84 11.46
CA PRO A 140 -9.26 11.83 12.25
C PRO A 140 -8.37 12.85 12.99
N MET A 141 -7.03 12.67 13.01
CA MET A 141 -6.10 13.64 13.62
C MET A 141 -6.03 14.96 12.87
N ARG A 142 -6.52 15.00 11.62
CA ARG A 142 -6.62 16.22 10.83
C ARG A 142 -7.46 17.28 11.55
N ARG A 143 -7.05 18.56 11.46
CA ARG A 143 -7.80 19.69 12.03
C ARG A 143 -9.18 19.82 11.39
N GLU A 144 -10.17 20.17 12.19
CA GLU A 144 -11.48 20.57 11.72
C GLU A 144 -11.38 21.95 11.02
N ARG A 145 -12.02 22.08 9.85
CA ARG A 145 -12.02 23.31 9.06
C ARG A 145 -13.45 23.75 8.76
N ALA A 146 -13.73 25.02 8.98
CA ALA A 146 -15.02 25.65 8.66
C ALA A 146 -16.25 24.88 9.21
N GLY A 147 -16.13 24.27 10.38
CA GLY A 147 -17.20 23.46 11.00
C GLY A 147 -17.53 22.14 10.28
N GLN A 148 -16.77 21.79 9.24
CA GLN A 148 -16.95 20.54 8.52
C GLN A 148 -16.08 19.43 9.12
N ARG A 149 -16.71 18.31 9.46
CA ARG A 149 -16.06 17.13 10.03
C ARG A 149 -15.76 16.07 8.97
N THR A 150 -15.30 16.50 7.78
CA THR A 150 -15.01 15.59 6.66
C THR A 150 -13.98 14.52 7.01
N GLN A 151 -13.00 14.84 7.88
CA GLN A 151 -12.02 13.88 8.38
C GLN A 151 -12.67 12.76 9.23
N MET A 152 -13.70 13.08 10.02
CA MET A 152 -14.42 12.10 10.84
C MET A 152 -15.26 11.17 9.97
N GLU A 153 -15.98 11.71 8.98
CA GLU A 153 -16.73 10.93 8.02
C GLU A 153 -15.80 9.96 7.26
N SER A 154 -14.66 10.47 6.79
CA SER A 154 -13.65 9.67 6.10
C SER A 154 -13.08 8.58 7.00
N ALA A 155 -12.80 8.88 8.27
CA ALA A 155 -12.31 7.91 9.24
C ALA A 155 -13.34 6.79 9.49
N ILE A 156 -14.61 7.15 9.69
CA ILE A 156 -15.69 6.17 9.89
C ILE A 156 -15.82 5.25 8.67
N LYS A 157 -15.86 5.82 7.45
CA LYS A 157 -15.89 5.03 6.21
C LYS A 157 -14.68 4.10 6.12
N TYR A 158 -13.48 4.59 6.44
CA TYR A 158 -12.26 3.79 6.37
C TYR A 158 -12.28 2.60 7.32
N VAL A 159 -12.68 2.82 8.58
CA VAL A 159 -12.80 1.75 9.58
C VAL A 159 -13.90 0.76 9.21
N MET A 160 -15.11 1.24 8.88
CA MET A 160 -16.26 0.39 8.60
C MET A 160 -16.00 -0.56 7.42
N PHE A 161 -15.52 -0.02 6.30
CA PHE A 161 -15.19 -0.85 5.14
C PHE A 161 -13.98 -1.76 5.41
N GLY A 162 -13.01 -1.30 6.20
CA GLY A 162 -11.83 -2.08 6.56
C GLY A 162 -12.18 -3.29 7.42
N VAL A 163 -12.94 -3.09 8.49
CA VAL A 163 -13.38 -4.17 9.38
C VAL A 163 -14.24 -5.18 8.62
N ALA A 164 -15.17 -4.71 7.78
CA ALA A 164 -16.00 -5.58 6.95
C ALA A 164 -15.16 -6.44 5.99
N ALA A 165 -14.20 -5.81 5.26
CA ALA A 165 -13.34 -6.51 4.33
C ALA A 165 -12.42 -7.52 5.03
N ASN A 166 -11.87 -7.17 6.20
CA ASN A 166 -11.04 -8.07 7.00
C ASN A 166 -11.86 -9.23 7.60
N GLY A 167 -13.10 -8.99 8.03
CA GLY A 167 -14.00 -10.04 8.47
C GLY A 167 -14.30 -11.06 7.36
N ILE A 168 -14.58 -10.58 6.14
CA ILE A 168 -14.77 -11.43 4.96
C ILE A 168 -13.48 -12.22 4.64
N MET A 169 -12.32 -11.58 4.71
CA MET A 169 -11.02 -12.23 4.50
C MET A 169 -10.78 -13.35 5.52
N LEU A 170 -11.03 -13.11 6.81
CA LEU A 170 -10.87 -14.11 7.86
C LEU A 170 -11.80 -15.31 7.63
N PHE A 171 -13.03 -15.07 7.16
CA PHE A 171 -13.95 -16.12 6.80
C PHE A 171 -13.42 -16.95 5.62
N GLY A 172 -12.84 -16.31 4.59
CA GLY A 172 -12.18 -17.01 3.51
C GLY A 172 -10.99 -17.86 3.96
N LEU A 173 -10.14 -17.30 4.83
CA LEU A 173 -9.00 -18.01 5.42
C LEU A 173 -9.44 -19.23 6.24
N SER A 174 -10.60 -19.18 6.92
CA SER A 174 -11.15 -20.31 7.64
C SER A 174 -11.53 -21.48 6.72
N TYR A 175 -12.02 -21.19 5.49
CA TYR A 175 -12.28 -22.22 4.49
C TYR A 175 -11.00 -22.84 3.98
N LEU A 176 -9.96 -22.06 3.70
CA LEU A 176 -8.66 -22.57 3.29
C LEU A 176 -8.03 -23.43 4.38
N TYR A 177 -8.15 -23.02 5.64
CA TYR A 177 -7.73 -23.83 6.79
C TYR A 177 -8.51 -25.14 6.89
N GLY A 178 -9.84 -25.10 6.74
CA GLY A 178 -10.68 -26.29 6.76
C GLY A 178 -10.33 -27.32 5.69
N LEU A 179 -9.87 -26.86 4.52
CA LEU A 179 -9.43 -27.72 3.42
C LEU A 179 -8.02 -28.29 3.61
N THR A 180 -7.12 -27.53 4.24
CA THR A 180 -5.69 -27.86 4.29
C THR A 180 -5.20 -28.35 5.65
N GLY A 181 -5.94 -28.05 6.72
CA GLY A 181 -5.59 -28.37 8.11
C GLY A 181 -4.33 -27.66 8.62
N THR A 182 -3.82 -26.67 7.90
CA THR A 182 -2.60 -25.94 8.25
C THR A 182 -2.78 -24.42 8.10
N LEU A 183 -2.04 -23.64 8.90
CA LEU A 183 -1.97 -22.17 8.79
C LEU A 183 -0.70 -21.71 8.07
N HIS A 184 0.20 -22.63 7.76
CA HIS A 184 1.48 -22.32 7.14
C HIS A 184 1.33 -22.27 5.61
N LEU A 185 1.50 -21.09 4.98
CA LEU A 185 1.29 -20.90 3.55
C LEU A 185 2.10 -21.84 2.65
N PRO A 186 3.38 -22.13 2.90
CA PRO A 186 4.11 -23.12 2.12
C PRO A 186 3.51 -24.53 2.18
N ALA A 187 2.94 -24.94 3.31
CA ALA A 187 2.24 -26.23 3.43
C ALA A 187 0.89 -26.20 2.69
N MET A 188 0.17 -25.08 2.74
CA MET A 188 -1.05 -24.90 1.93
C MET A 188 -0.76 -25.02 0.44
N LEU A 189 0.37 -24.46 -0.06
CA LEU A 189 0.81 -24.57 -1.45
C LEU A 189 1.01 -26.03 -1.90
N ALA A 190 1.37 -26.93 -0.99
CA ALA A 190 1.54 -28.36 -1.28
C ALA A 190 0.21 -29.13 -1.26
N ILE A 191 -0.74 -28.72 -0.41
CA ILE A 191 -1.99 -29.47 -0.15
C ILE A 191 -3.15 -28.99 -1.03
N LEU A 192 -3.23 -27.68 -1.34
CA LEU A 192 -4.38 -27.08 -2.02
C LEU A 192 -4.53 -27.46 -3.52
N PRO A 193 -3.47 -27.67 -4.35
CA PRO A 193 -3.60 -27.88 -5.78
C PRO A 193 -4.59 -28.96 -6.19
N PRO A 194 -4.64 -30.15 -5.58
CA PRO A 194 -5.61 -31.20 -5.95
C PRO A 194 -7.07 -30.79 -5.74
N VAL A 195 -7.34 -29.87 -4.82
CA VAL A 195 -8.70 -29.46 -4.45
C VAL A 195 -9.01 -28.00 -4.83
N VAL A 196 -8.11 -27.31 -5.51
CA VAL A 196 -8.22 -25.87 -5.83
C VAL A 196 -9.44 -25.56 -6.71
N HIS A 197 -9.94 -26.53 -7.48
CA HIS A 197 -11.14 -26.38 -8.32
C HIS A 197 -12.44 -26.69 -7.56
N SER A 198 -12.38 -27.09 -6.30
CA SER A 198 -13.59 -27.29 -5.49
C SER A 198 -14.28 -25.95 -5.22
N PRO A 199 -15.63 -25.92 -5.15
CA PRO A 199 -16.37 -24.69 -4.83
C PRO A 199 -15.91 -24.04 -3.52
N LEU A 200 -15.54 -24.83 -2.53
CA LEU A 200 -15.06 -24.35 -1.24
C LEU A 200 -13.69 -23.68 -1.33
N ALA A 201 -12.75 -24.21 -2.15
CA ALA A 201 -11.44 -23.60 -2.37
C ALA A 201 -11.57 -22.26 -3.14
N ILE A 202 -12.40 -22.23 -4.20
CA ILE A 202 -12.67 -21.02 -4.97
C ILE A 202 -13.30 -19.94 -4.08
N ALA A 203 -14.31 -20.31 -3.27
CA ALA A 203 -14.93 -19.40 -2.30
C ALA A 203 -13.90 -18.92 -1.26
N GLY A 204 -13.10 -19.83 -0.70
CA GLY A 204 -12.05 -19.50 0.28
C GLY A 204 -11.03 -18.51 -0.27
N LEU A 205 -10.50 -18.72 -1.49
CA LEU A 205 -9.59 -17.78 -2.15
C LEU A 205 -10.26 -16.46 -2.47
N GLY A 206 -11.47 -16.49 -3.05
CA GLY A 206 -12.21 -15.28 -3.40
C GLY A 206 -12.50 -14.39 -2.19
N LEU A 207 -12.98 -14.96 -1.08
CA LEU A 207 -13.23 -14.23 0.17
C LEU A 207 -11.93 -13.72 0.82
N THR A 208 -10.85 -14.52 0.78
CA THR A 208 -9.53 -14.10 1.28
C THR A 208 -9.01 -12.88 0.51
N PHE A 209 -9.22 -12.84 -0.79
CA PHE A 209 -8.77 -11.71 -1.60
C PHE A 209 -9.56 -10.42 -1.34
N CYS A 210 -10.78 -10.46 -0.80
CA CYS A 210 -11.56 -9.26 -0.50
C CYS A 210 -10.81 -8.27 0.41
N GLY A 211 -10.14 -8.75 1.47
CA GLY A 211 -9.35 -7.88 2.34
C GLY A 211 -8.15 -7.24 1.63
N LEU A 212 -7.51 -7.99 0.71
CA LEU A 212 -6.39 -7.48 -0.09
C LEU A 212 -6.86 -6.49 -1.16
N TYR A 213 -8.00 -6.76 -1.80
CA TYR A 213 -8.62 -5.85 -2.76
C TYR A 213 -9.07 -4.54 -2.11
N TYR A 214 -9.59 -4.61 -0.88
CA TYR A 214 -9.86 -3.41 -0.08
C TYR A 214 -8.58 -2.57 0.12
N LYS A 215 -7.48 -3.18 0.55
CA LYS A 215 -6.20 -2.46 0.75
C LYS A 215 -5.63 -1.88 -0.54
N LEU A 216 -5.77 -2.56 -1.66
CA LEU A 216 -5.36 -2.06 -2.98
C LEU A 216 -6.31 -1.01 -3.55
N ALA A 217 -7.52 -0.90 -3.01
CA ALA A 217 -8.62 -0.09 -3.55
C ALA A 217 -9.10 -0.59 -4.93
N VAL A 218 -9.19 -1.91 -5.11
CA VAL A 218 -9.74 -2.54 -6.32
C VAL A 218 -11.26 -2.40 -6.34
N PHE A 219 -11.87 -2.18 -7.52
CA PHE A 219 -13.32 -2.24 -7.68
C PHE A 219 -13.83 -3.68 -7.37
N PRO A 220 -14.91 -3.85 -6.59
CA PRO A 220 -15.79 -2.85 -5.97
C PRO A 220 -15.38 -2.41 -4.55
N PHE A 221 -14.23 -2.82 -4.03
CA PHE A 221 -13.77 -2.56 -2.65
C PHE A 221 -13.11 -1.17 -2.48
N HIS A 222 -13.32 -0.25 -3.40
CA HIS A 222 -12.63 1.04 -3.51
C HIS A 222 -13.35 2.22 -2.85
N PHE A 223 -14.60 2.08 -2.38
CA PHE A 223 -15.49 3.19 -1.98
C PHE A 223 -14.89 4.15 -0.94
N TRP A 224 -13.99 3.66 -0.10
CA TRP A 224 -13.34 4.45 0.91
C TRP A 224 -12.26 5.41 0.36
N THR A 225 -11.61 5.05 -0.74
CA THR A 225 -10.34 5.65 -1.18
C THR A 225 -10.45 7.14 -1.53
N PRO A 226 -11.39 7.61 -2.38
CA PRO A 226 -11.47 9.02 -2.71
C PRO A 226 -11.80 9.90 -1.50
N ASP A 227 -12.70 9.43 -0.64
CA ASP A 227 -13.16 10.17 0.53
C ASP A 227 -12.06 10.24 1.60
N VAL A 228 -11.32 9.14 1.84
CA VAL A 228 -10.20 9.11 2.79
C VAL A 228 -9.04 9.97 2.30
N TYR A 229 -8.69 9.92 1.01
CA TYR A 229 -7.61 10.78 0.48
C TYR A 229 -7.97 12.26 0.63
N GLN A 230 -9.22 12.64 0.35
CA GLN A 230 -9.68 14.00 0.49
C GLN A 230 -9.80 14.45 1.95
N GLY A 231 -10.31 13.58 2.82
CA GLY A 231 -10.57 13.89 4.23
C GLY A 231 -9.35 13.84 5.14
N ALA A 232 -8.34 13.00 4.85
CA ALA A 232 -7.09 12.94 5.61
C ALA A 232 -6.21 14.17 5.39
N SER A 233 -5.24 14.42 6.30
CA SER A 233 -4.16 15.38 6.03
C SER A 233 -3.35 14.97 4.80
N ASN A 234 -2.59 15.89 4.22
CA ASN A 234 -1.80 15.62 3.02
C ASN A 234 -0.78 14.51 3.26
N GLU A 235 -0.14 14.50 4.41
CA GLU A 235 0.87 13.54 4.84
C GLU A 235 0.26 12.14 5.10
N THR A 236 -0.90 12.11 5.77
CA THR A 236 -1.65 10.86 5.99
C THR A 236 -2.15 10.28 4.67
N ALA A 237 -2.66 11.11 3.77
CA ALA A 237 -3.08 10.68 2.44
C ALA A 237 -1.90 10.13 1.62
N ALA A 238 -0.71 10.75 1.72
CA ALA A 238 0.51 10.25 1.09
C ALA A 238 0.90 8.84 1.58
N LEU A 239 0.82 8.61 2.90
CA LEU A 239 1.06 7.30 3.50
C LEU A 239 0.07 6.25 2.99
N ILE A 240 -1.24 6.54 3.08
CA ILE A 240 -2.30 5.60 2.68
C ILE A 240 -2.25 5.31 1.17
N ALA A 241 -1.88 6.29 0.36
CA ALA A 241 -1.79 6.14 -1.09
C ALA A 241 -0.61 5.28 -1.54
N SER A 242 0.42 5.14 -0.74
CA SER A 242 1.73 4.57 -1.13
C SER A 242 2.03 3.22 -0.47
N LEU A 243 2.48 3.20 0.77
CA LEU A 243 3.07 2.04 1.42
C LEU A 243 2.12 0.84 1.60
N PRO A 244 0.84 1.01 2.00
CA PRO A 244 -0.07 -0.12 2.19
C PRO A 244 -0.31 -0.94 0.92
N LYS A 245 -0.25 -0.31 -0.26
CA LYS A 245 -0.41 -1.01 -1.55
C LYS A 245 0.74 -1.98 -1.83
N LEU A 246 1.98 -1.61 -1.48
CA LEU A 246 3.13 -2.52 -1.57
C LEU A 246 2.95 -3.75 -0.67
N GLY A 247 2.52 -3.55 0.58
CA GLY A 247 2.23 -4.64 1.50
C GLY A 247 1.12 -5.56 0.99
N ALA A 248 0.03 -5.00 0.47
CA ALA A 248 -1.09 -5.77 -0.07
C ALA A 248 -0.68 -6.64 -1.27
N VAL A 249 0.10 -6.08 -2.21
CA VAL A 249 0.60 -6.85 -3.37
C VAL A 249 1.60 -7.93 -2.94
N ALA A 250 2.45 -7.66 -1.96
CA ALA A 250 3.35 -8.66 -1.42
C ALA A 250 2.60 -9.90 -0.90
N VAL A 251 1.51 -9.66 -0.16
CA VAL A 251 0.64 -10.74 0.33
C VAL A 251 -0.11 -11.40 -0.82
N LEU A 252 -0.63 -10.62 -1.77
CA LEU A 252 -1.35 -11.14 -2.93
C LEU A 252 -0.46 -12.08 -3.76
N VAL A 253 0.83 -11.77 -3.97
CA VAL A 253 1.81 -12.68 -4.62
C VAL A 253 1.86 -14.03 -3.90
N ARG A 254 1.91 -14.04 -2.57
CA ARG A 254 1.98 -15.27 -1.79
C ARG A 254 0.70 -16.10 -1.89
N PHE A 255 -0.48 -15.45 -1.94
CA PHE A 255 -1.78 -16.12 -2.02
C PHE A 255 -2.18 -16.52 -3.44
N VAL A 256 -1.91 -15.69 -4.45
CA VAL A 256 -2.22 -16.03 -5.85
C VAL A 256 -1.34 -17.18 -6.33
N ALA A 257 -0.15 -17.37 -5.75
CA ALA A 257 0.66 -18.56 -5.98
C ALA A 257 -0.03 -19.87 -5.54
N LEU A 258 -1.10 -19.83 -4.72
CA LEU A 258 -1.96 -20.98 -4.42
C LEU A 258 -2.86 -21.39 -5.61
N ALA A 259 -3.16 -20.46 -6.52
CA ALA A 259 -3.87 -20.76 -7.77
C ALA A 259 -2.88 -21.30 -8.80
N THR A 260 -3.21 -22.43 -9.42
CA THR A 260 -2.41 -22.97 -10.52
C THR A 260 -2.60 -22.12 -11.78
N PRO A 261 -1.62 -22.10 -12.71
CA PRO A 261 -1.76 -21.37 -13.99
C PRO A 261 -2.98 -21.76 -14.82
N ASP A 262 -3.51 -22.96 -14.63
CA ASP A 262 -4.68 -23.50 -15.33
C ASP A 262 -6.01 -23.13 -14.66
N ASN A 263 -5.98 -22.34 -13.58
CA ASN A 263 -7.21 -21.94 -12.90
C ASN A 263 -7.89 -20.78 -13.63
N HIS A 264 -8.63 -21.13 -14.69
CA HIS A 264 -9.39 -20.16 -15.50
C HIS A 264 -10.37 -19.31 -14.70
N THR A 265 -10.95 -19.85 -13.63
CA THR A 265 -11.92 -19.10 -12.79
C THR A 265 -11.23 -17.95 -12.06
N VAL A 266 -10.08 -18.19 -11.44
CA VAL A 266 -9.30 -17.14 -10.76
C VAL A 266 -8.80 -16.11 -11.77
N ALA A 267 -8.26 -16.55 -12.91
CA ALA A 267 -7.79 -15.65 -13.97
C ALA A 267 -8.93 -14.76 -14.52
N LEU A 268 -10.13 -15.32 -14.72
CA LEU A 268 -11.30 -14.58 -15.19
C LEU A 268 -11.76 -13.54 -14.15
N LEU A 269 -11.82 -13.90 -12.88
CA LEU A 269 -12.15 -12.96 -11.80
C LEU A 269 -11.16 -11.80 -11.73
N LEU A 270 -9.85 -12.11 -11.75
CA LEU A 270 -8.80 -11.08 -11.75
C LEU A 270 -8.90 -10.17 -12.99
N THR A 271 -9.19 -10.74 -14.17
CA THR A 271 -9.38 -9.99 -15.41
C THR A 271 -10.56 -9.01 -15.29
N GLY A 272 -11.70 -9.47 -14.79
CA GLY A 272 -12.90 -8.64 -14.61
C GLY A 272 -12.66 -7.51 -13.62
N LEU A 273 -12.03 -7.81 -12.48
CA LEU A 273 -11.71 -6.81 -11.45
C LEU A 273 -10.67 -5.79 -11.94
N ALA A 274 -9.64 -6.23 -12.68
CA ALA A 274 -8.64 -5.36 -13.27
C ALA A 274 -9.27 -4.39 -14.28
N ALA A 275 -10.06 -4.92 -15.25
CA ALA A 275 -10.75 -4.12 -16.25
C ALA A 275 -11.72 -3.11 -15.63
N ALA A 276 -12.56 -3.55 -14.68
CA ALA A 276 -13.51 -2.68 -13.98
C ALA A 276 -12.80 -1.57 -13.22
N SER A 277 -11.70 -1.89 -12.53
CA SER A 277 -10.91 -0.90 -11.77
C SER A 277 -10.27 0.14 -12.69
N MET A 278 -9.68 -0.29 -13.83
CA MET A 278 -9.08 0.62 -14.80
C MET A 278 -10.13 1.55 -15.44
N CYS A 279 -11.24 1.00 -15.91
CA CYS A 279 -12.31 1.78 -16.53
C CYS A 279 -12.94 2.75 -15.52
N TYR A 280 -13.39 2.26 -14.38
CA TYR A 280 -14.05 3.08 -13.36
C TYR A 280 -13.13 4.17 -12.82
N GLY A 281 -11.90 3.81 -12.42
CA GLY A 281 -10.94 4.75 -11.85
C GLY A 281 -10.60 5.89 -12.82
N ASN A 282 -10.28 5.58 -14.08
CA ASN A 282 -9.93 6.58 -15.09
C ASN A 282 -11.11 7.49 -15.44
N LEU A 283 -12.31 6.92 -15.68
CA LEU A 283 -13.49 7.71 -16.08
C LEU A 283 -13.92 8.70 -14.98
N ILE A 284 -13.92 8.25 -13.71
CA ILE A 284 -14.34 9.13 -12.61
C ILE A 284 -13.25 10.15 -12.26
N ALA A 285 -11.96 9.83 -12.47
CA ALA A 285 -10.87 10.78 -12.27
C ALA A 285 -11.02 12.04 -13.13
N LEU A 286 -11.55 11.92 -14.36
CA LEU A 286 -11.69 13.04 -15.32
C LEU A 286 -12.58 14.18 -14.81
N VAL A 287 -13.55 13.90 -13.93
CA VAL A 287 -14.50 14.90 -13.42
C VAL A 287 -14.14 15.46 -12.06
N GLN A 288 -13.00 15.05 -11.48
CA GLN A 288 -12.59 15.53 -10.17
C GLN A 288 -12.02 16.95 -10.22
N LYS A 289 -12.25 17.71 -9.15
CA LYS A 289 -11.72 19.07 -8.96
C LYS A 289 -10.68 19.13 -7.83
N ASP A 290 -10.80 18.29 -6.83
CA ASP A 290 -9.83 18.12 -5.73
C ASP A 290 -8.70 17.19 -6.19
N PHE A 291 -7.44 17.62 -6.02
CA PHE A 291 -6.30 16.88 -6.57
C PHE A 291 -6.04 15.57 -5.80
N LYS A 292 -6.27 15.53 -4.47
CA LYS A 292 -6.15 14.28 -3.70
C LYS A 292 -7.24 13.28 -4.09
N ARG A 293 -8.45 13.76 -4.34
CA ARG A 293 -9.56 12.94 -4.79
C ARG A 293 -9.30 12.37 -6.21
N LEU A 294 -8.72 13.18 -7.09
CA LEU A 294 -8.25 12.73 -8.41
C LEU A 294 -7.22 11.60 -8.24
N LEU A 295 -6.20 11.78 -7.37
CA LEU A 295 -5.19 10.75 -7.10
C LEU A 295 -5.81 9.50 -6.47
N GLY A 296 -6.90 9.62 -5.70
CA GLY A 296 -7.67 8.50 -5.18
C GLY A 296 -8.25 7.64 -6.31
N PHE A 297 -8.96 8.25 -7.27
CA PHE A 297 -9.53 7.54 -8.43
C PHE A 297 -8.43 7.02 -9.37
N SER A 298 -7.39 7.80 -9.63
CA SER A 298 -6.19 7.32 -10.31
C SER A 298 -5.61 6.09 -9.62
N GLY A 299 -5.56 6.10 -8.28
CA GLY A 299 -5.07 4.98 -7.47
C GLY A 299 -5.91 3.70 -7.61
N ILE A 300 -7.22 3.80 -7.90
CA ILE A 300 -8.11 2.68 -8.24
C ILE A 300 -7.73 2.11 -9.61
N ALA A 301 -7.53 2.96 -10.61
CA ALA A 301 -7.07 2.54 -11.93
C ALA A 301 -5.70 1.83 -11.85
N HIS A 302 -4.76 2.40 -11.08
CA HIS A 302 -3.43 1.81 -10.86
C HIS A 302 -3.49 0.46 -10.14
N ALA A 303 -4.46 0.24 -9.24
CA ALA A 303 -4.72 -1.07 -8.65
C ALA A 303 -5.17 -2.08 -9.71
N GLY A 304 -5.99 -1.66 -10.68
CA GLY A 304 -6.37 -2.46 -11.83
C GLY A 304 -5.16 -2.86 -12.70
N TYR A 305 -4.27 -1.92 -12.99
CA TYR A 305 -3.00 -2.23 -13.69
C TYR A 305 -2.14 -3.22 -12.90
N ALA A 306 -2.00 -3.04 -11.58
CA ALA A 306 -1.26 -3.99 -10.75
C ALA A 306 -1.87 -5.41 -10.80
N LEU A 307 -3.22 -5.52 -10.74
CA LEU A 307 -3.92 -6.81 -10.86
C LEU A 307 -3.69 -7.49 -12.22
N MET A 308 -3.50 -6.73 -13.30
CA MET A 308 -3.21 -7.32 -14.61
C MET A 308 -1.95 -8.21 -14.59
N GLY A 309 -0.95 -7.88 -13.76
CA GLY A 309 0.22 -8.75 -13.57
C GLY A 309 -0.11 -10.08 -12.91
N PHE A 310 -1.21 -10.15 -12.13
CA PHE A 310 -1.64 -11.40 -11.49
C PHE A 310 -2.51 -12.29 -12.39
N VAL A 311 -3.08 -11.75 -13.45
CA VAL A 311 -3.93 -12.51 -14.40
C VAL A 311 -3.12 -13.63 -15.09
N ALA A 312 -1.83 -13.39 -15.31
CA ALA A 312 -0.93 -14.37 -15.91
C ALA A 312 -0.68 -15.61 -15.01
N LEU A 313 -0.94 -15.54 -13.70
CA LEU A 313 -0.71 -16.57 -12.67
C LEU A 313 0.71 -17.17 -12.73
N ASP A 314 1.70 -16.36 -13.12
CA ASP A 314 3.09 -16.78 -13.26
C ASP A 314 4.08 -15.77 -12.65
N THR A 315 5.34 -16.18 -12.54
CA THR A 315 6.41 -15.37 -11.95
C THR A 315 6.71 -14.10 -12.76
N ALA A 316 6.53 -14.12 -14.08
CA ALA A 316 6.75 -12.96 -14.93
C ALA A 316 5.72 -11.86 -14.63
N GLY A 317 4.44 -12.23 -14.54
CA GLY A 317 3.36 -11.33 -14.17
C GLY A 317 3.52 -10.78 -12.74
N PHE A 318 3.87 -11.63 -11.77
CA PHE A 318 4.10 -11.18 -10.38
C PHE A 318 5.28 -10.19 -10.28
N THR A 319 6.37 -10.47 -11.01
CA THR A 319 7.52 -9.56 -11.08
C THR A 319 7.15 -8.22 -11.71
N ALA A 320 6.35 -8.24 -12.79
CA ALA A 320 5.86 -7.03 -13.43
C ALA A 320 4.97 -6.19 -12.48
N ALA A 321 4.07 -6.84 -11.71
CA ALA A 321 3.23 -6.16 -10.71
C ALA A 321 4.07 -5.50 -9.60
N LEU A 322 5.10 -6.18 -9.09
CA LEU A 322 6.00 -5.63 -8.08
C LEU A 322 6.82 -4.46 -8.61
N TYR A 323 7.38 -4.58 -9.83
CA TYR A 323 8.10 -3.51 -10.49
C TYR A 323 7.21 -2.28 -10.71
N TYR A 324 5.96 -2.52 -11.13
CA TYR A 324 4.97 -1.46 -11.32
C TYR A 324 4.69 -0.71 -10.01
N LEU A 325 4.49 -1.42 -8.90
CA LEU A 325 4.21 -0.78 -7.62
C LEU A 325 5.42 -0.10 -6.99
N ALA A 326 6.64 -0.61 -7.24
CA ALA A 326 7.86 0.10 -6.85
C ALA A 326 7.96 1.46 -7.59
N GLY A 327 7.67 1.49 -8.90
CA GLY A 327 7.55 2.73 -9.66
C GLY A 327 6.40 3.62 -9.16
N TYR A 328 5.23 3.04 -8.90
CA TYR A 328 4.07 3.77 -8.38
C TYR A 328 4.34 4.47 -7.05
N LEU A 329 5.09 3.84 -6.14
CA LEU A 329 5.52 4.45 -4.87
C LEU A 329 6.22 5.80 -5.12
N LEU A 330 7.18 5.84 -6.03
CA LEU A 330 7.94 7.06 -6.34
C LEU A 330 7.04 8.13 -6.98
N MET A 331 6.20 7.73 -7.93
CA MET A 331 5.30 8.62 -8.66
C MET A 331 4.28 9.27 -7.73
N ILE A 332 3.65 8.49 -6.86
CA ILE A 332 2.63 9.01 -5.95
C ILE A 332 3.25 9.90 -4.86
N LEU A 333 4.41 9.54 -4.30
CA LEU A 333 5.12 10.37 -3.35
C LEU A 333 5.53 11.71 -3.97
N ALA A 334 5.98 11.72 -5.23
CA ALA A 334 6.31 12.96 -5.95
C ALA A 334 5.08 13.87 -6.11
N CYS A 335 3.90 13.32 -6.41
CA CYS A 335 2.65 14.10 -6.42
C CYS A 335 2.35 14.70 -5.05
N PHE A 336 2.51 13.93 -3.96
CA PHE A 336 2.27 14.42 -2.61
C PHE A 336 3.32 15.43 -2.13
N VAL A 337 4.58 15.37 -2.60
CA VAL A 337 5.57 16.43 -2.39
C VAL A 337 5.04 17.76 -2.94
N VAL A 338 4.48 17.74 -4.14
CA VAL A 338 3.90 18.97 -4.72
C VAL A 338 2.68 19.45 -3.91
N ILE A 339 1.78 18.53 -3.55
CA ILE A 339 0.57 18.88 -2.76
C ILE A 339 0.97 19.55 -1.45
N THR A 340 1.90 18.98 -0.68
CA THR A 340 2.30 19.51 0.63
C THR A 340 2.96 20.88 0.54
N HIS A 341 3.72 21.16 -0.53
CA HIS A 341 4.41 22.45 -0.71
C HIS A 341 3.50 23.53 -1.32
N VAL A 342 2.51 23.14 -2.14
CA VAL A 342 1.53 24.10 -2.71
C VAL A 342 0.41 24.42 -1.73
N SER A 343 0.09 23.45 -0.87
CA SER A 343 -0.97 23.57 0.14
C SER A 343 -0.72 24.73 1.10
N ARG A 344 -1.75 25.55 1.34
CA ARG A 344 -1.74 26.58 2.38
C ARG A 344 -2.26 25.97 3.68
N ASP A 345 -1.44 25.99 4.72
CA ASP A 345 -1.76 25.45 6.06
C ASP A 345 -2.29 23.99 6.04
N GLY A 346 -1.87 23.17 5.06
CA GLY A 346 -2.33 21.80 4.92
C GLY A 346 -3.70 21.64 4.26
N ALA A 347 -4.33 22.72 3.75
CA ALA A 347 -5.61 22.62 3.04
C ALA A 347 -5.51 21.75 1.78
N ASN A 348 -6.62 21.19 1.35
CA ASN A 348 -6.69 20.48 0.08
C ASN A 348 -6.40 21.43 -1.09
N VAL A 349 -5.69 20.91 -2.08
CA VAL A 349 -5.32 21.66 -3.29
C VAL A 349 -6.31 21.31 -4.41
N SER A 350 -6.96 22.32 -4.98
CA SER A 350 -7.76 22.15 -6.18
C SER A 350 -6.86 22.10 -7.43
N ILE A 351 -7.34 21.44 -8.50
CA ILE A 351 -6.60 21.39 -9.78
C ILE A 351 -6.38 22.81 -10.34
N ALA A 352 -7.35 23.71 -10.16
CA ALA A 352 -7.25 25.09 -10.60
C ALA A 352 -6.12 25.87 -9.89
N GLU A 353 -5.81 25.56 -8.63
CA GLU A 353 -4.71 26.20 -7.87
C GLU A 353 -3.33 25.80 -8.38
N LEU A 354 -3.21 24.71 -9.11
CA LEU A 354 -1.96 24.28 -9.77
C LEU A 354 -1.67 25.11 -11.02
N ALA A 355 -2.63 25.87 -11.55
CA ALA A 355 -2.43 26.74 -12.69
C ALA A 355 -1.33 27.78 -12.40
N GLY A 356 -0.43 27.96 -13.34
CA GLY A 356 0.70 28.88 -13.20
C GLY A 356 1.79 28.44 -12.23
N LEU A 357 1.80 27.18 -11.77
CA LEU A 357 2.81 26.65 -10.85
C LEU A 357 4.24 26.81 -11.43
N HIS A 358 4.42 26.70 -12.75
CA HIS A 358 5.71 26.90 -13.41
C HIS A 358 6.32 28.30 -13.20
N ARG A 359 5.48 29.34 -12.98
CA ARG A 359 5.93 30.71 -12.68
C ARG A 359 6.21 30.90 -11.18
N ARG A 360 5.44 30.21 -10.32
CA ARG A 360 5.60 30.35 -8.85
C ARG A 360 6.72 29.46 -8.31
N SER A 361 6.85 28.25 -8.80
CA SER A 361 7.88 27.28 -8.40
C SER A 361 8.17 26.32 -9.57
N PRO A 362 9.17 26.64 -10.42
CA PRO A 362 9.52 25.79 -11.58
C PRO A 362 9.87 24.35 -11.19
N LEU A 363 10.58 24.17 -10.06
CA LEU A 363 10.97 22.85 -9.59
C LEU A 363 9.75 21.97 -9.25
N LEU A 364 8.77 22.51 -8.51
CA LEU A 364 7.54 21.78 -8.20
C LEU A 364 6.71 21.49 -9.45
N ALA A 365 6.72 22.41 -10.43
CA ALA A 365 6.03 22.19 -11.69
C ALA A 365 6.66 21.05 -12.50
N VAL A 366 8.00 20.98 -12.57
CA VAL A 366 8.72 19.87 -13.22
C VAL A 366 8.50 18.57 -12.46
N THR A 367 8.56 18.59 -11.13
CA THR A 367 8.27 17.40 -10.31
C THR A 367 6.87 16.86 -10.59
N LEU A 368 5.85 17.74 -10.65
CA LEU A 368 4.48 17.34 -10.96
C LEU A 368 4.34 16.79 -12.38
N LEU A 369 4.97 17.46 -13.36
CA LEU A 369 4.97 17.01 -14.75
C LEU A 369 5.56 15.61 -14.89
N VAL A 370 6.76 15.39 -14.32
CA VAL A 370 7.41 14.07 -14.33
C VAL A 370 6.55 13.01 -13.65
N ALA A 371 5.99 13.33 -12.48
CA ALA A 371 5.15 12.40 -11.73
C ALA A 371 3.88 12.02 -12.50
N LEU A 372 3.15 13.00 -13.07
CA LEU A 372 1.93 12.76 -13.81
C LEU A 372 2.19 12.03 -15.14
N PHE A 373 3.24 12.39 -15.89
CA PHE A 373 3.60 11.70 -17.12
C PHE A 373 4.06 10.27 -16.84
N ALA A 374 4.77 10.04 -15.73
CA ALA A 374 5.11 8.69 -15.29
C ALA A 374 3.86 7.88 -14.90
N LEU A 375 2.89 8.45 -14.15
CA LEU A 375 1.60 7.81 -13.86
C LEU A 375 0.80 7.51 -15.13
N ALA A 376 0.77 8.43 -16.08
CA ALA A 376 0.14 8.22 -17.38
C ALA A 376 0.82 7.10 -18.19
N GLY A 377 2.11 6.86 -17.96
CA GLY A 377 2.88 5.86 -18.70
C GLY A 377 3.45 6.41 -20.01
N VAL A 378 3.89 7.68 -20.01
CA VAL A 378 4.53 8.30 -21.18
C VAL A 378 6.02 7.96 -21.20
N PRO A 379 6.62 7.53 -22.35
CA PRO A 379 8.05 7.39 -22.47
C PRO A 379 8.76 8.76 -22.27
N PRO A 380 9.95 8.84 -21.67
CA PRO A 380 10.84 7.78 -21.20
C PRO A 380 10.73 7.44 -19.70
N PHE A 381 9.62 7.77 -19.06
CA PHE A 381 9.46 7.63 -17.62
C PHE A 381 9.26 6.17 -17.15
N VAL A 382 9.56 5.90 -15.87
CA VAL A 382 9.50 4.57 -15.26
C VAL A 382 8.12 3.92 -15.40
N GLY A 383 7.04 4.71 -15.35
CA GLY A 383 5.67 4.21 -15.48
C GLY A 383 5.37 3.57 -16.83
N PHE A 384 6.01 4.04 -17.92
CA PHE A 384 5.90 3.41 -19.24
C PHE A 384 6.48 1.99 -19.23
N MET A 385 7.73 1.83 -18.78
CA MET A 385 8.39 0.52 -18.74
C MET A 385 7.65 -0.45 -17.81
N ALA A 386 7.14 0.06 -16.69
CA ALA A 386 6.37 -0.72 -15.75
C ALA A 386 5.02 -1.18 -16.33
N LYS A 387 4.27 -0.30 -17.03
CA LYS A 387 3.04 -0.68 -17.74
C LYS A 387 3.34 -1.65 -18.89
N LEU A 388 4.39 -1.39 -19.66
CA LEU A 388 4.79 -2.26 -20.77
C LEU A 388 5.09 -3.69 -20.28
N SER A 389 5.76 -3.86 -19.14
CA SER A 389 6.03 -5.18 -18.58
C SER A 389 4.75 -5.91 -18.17
N LEU A 390 3.75 -5.21 -17.61
CA LEU A 390 2.43 -5.76 -17.31
C LEU A 390 1.67 -6.18 -18.57
N LEU A 391 1.64 -5.31 -19.57
CA LEU A 391 1.00 -5.58 -20.87
C LEU A 391 1.62 -6.81 -21.56
N THR A 392 2.95 -6.90 -21.54
CA THR A 392 3.69 -8.03 -22.14
C THR A 392 3.38 -9.35 -21.42
N ALA A 393 3.34 -9.35 -20.09
CA ALA A 393 3.01 -10.54 -19.31
C ALA A 393 1.58 -11.01 -19.56
N ALA A 394 0.60 -10.10 -19.58
CA ALA A 394 -0.80 -10.45 -19.87
C ALA A 394 -0.99 -10.90 -21.34
N PHE A 395 -0.32 -10.24 -22.29
CA PHE A 395 -0.38 -10.60 -23.71
C PHE A 395 0.19 -11.99 -23.96
N ALA A 396 1.31 -12.34 -23.35
CA ALA A 396 1.94 -13.66 -23.49
C ALA A 396 1.05 -14.82 -23.03
N ARG A 397 0.06 -14.55 -22.18
CA ARG A 397 -0.95 -15.51 -21.70
C ARG A 397 -2.28 -15.44 -22.44
N GLY A 398 -2.37 -14.65 -23.53
CA GLY A 398 -3.54 -14.58 -24.38
C GLY A 398 -4.66 -13.64 -23.88
N HIS A 399 -4.42 -12.81 -22.85
CA HIS A 399 -5.42 -11.86 -22.31
C HIS A 399 -5.53 -10.58 -23.16
N LEU A 400 -5.70 -10.74 -24.49
CA LEU A 400 -5.72 -9.62 -25.44
C LEU A 400 -6.78 -8.56 -25.12
N ALA A 401 -7.98 -8.98 -24.73
CA ALA A 401 -9.05 -8.05 -24.38
C ALA A 401 -8.68 -7.13 -23.21
N LEU A 402 -8.02 -7.69 -22.17
CA LEU A 402 -7.54 -6.90 -21.04
C LEU A 402 -6.42 -5.93 -21.44
N VAL A 403 -5.50 -6.39 -22.31
CA VAL A 403 -4.44 -5.54 -22.86
C VAL A 403 -5.03 -4.36 -23.63
N LEU A 404 -6.04 -4.57 -24.48
CA LEU A 404 -6.72 -3.49 -25.22
C LEU A 404 -7.44 -2.48 -24.31
N ILE A 405 -8.00 -2.94 -23.19
CA ILE A 405 -8.63 -2.05 -22.19
C ILE A 405 -7.56 -1.22 -21.44
N ALA A 406 -6.37 -1.78 -21.26
CA ALA A 406 -5.29 -1.17 -20.47
C ALA A 406 -4.48 -0.11 -21.25
N VAL A 407 -4.52 -0.13 -22.58
CA VAL A 407 -3.88 0.85 -23.49
C VAL A 407 -4.80 2.06 -23.70
#